data_be2ac11eadbaba0979346c1873275354
#
_entry.id   be2ac11eadbaba0979346c1873275354
#
_cell.length_a   1.000
_cell.length_b   1.000
_cell.length_c   1.000
_cell.angle_alpha   90.00
_cell.angle_beta   90.00
_cell.angle_gamma   90.00
#
_symmetry.space_group_name_H-M   'P 1'
#
loop_
_entity.id
_entity.type
_entity.pdbx_description
1 polymer ?
#
loop_
_entity_poly.entity_id
_entity_poly.type
_entity_poly.pdbx_seq_one_letter_code
_entity_poly.pdbx_strand_id
1 'polypeptide(L)'
;MEVEEKKKEELVPIFIMGKRYEVPPSLTIQKALESAGYQLIRGCGCRGGICGACGTVYRFPGSYKIEVGLACQTVVQPNMYLTQIPFFPATKSVYDIEKMKPAIETLVKAYPELLRCLQCNTCTKSCPMDIEVMDYMAAAMRGDVTRLAELSFDCVMCGLCTSRCPAEICQYNIAILGRRLYAKYIAPRAEHLASMAKEIDKGRYVQMLRGLMDTSEDGLKDLYNAREIEPEQADENWTPKDNTFL
;
A
#
# COMPACT_ATOMS: atom_id res chain seq x y z
N MET A 1 8.08 39.20 -16.04
CA MET A 1 7.89 37.78 -15.68
C MET A 1 9.29 37.17 -15.67
N GLU A 2 9.91 37.18 -14.50
CA GLU A 2 11.19 36.50 -14.28
C GLU A 2 10.89 35.02 -14.19
N VAL A 3 11.46 34.28 -15.15
CA VAL A 3 11.47 32.81 -15.09
C VAL A 3 12.47 32.47 -14.00
N GLU A 4 11.98 32.02 -12.83
CA GLU A 4 12.84 31.45 -11.81
C GLU A 4 13.65 30.31 -12.43
N GLU A 5 14.94 30.52 -12.62
CA GLU A 5 15.89 29.48 -12.95
C GLU A 5 15.80 28.40 -11.85
N LYS A 6 15.21 27.24 -12.20
CA LYS A 6 15.26 26.04 -11.35
C LYS A 6 16.74 25.76 -11.07
N LYS A 7 17.19 26.07 -9.86
CA LYS A 7 18.49 25.64 -9.34
C LYS A 7 18.65 24.17 -9.65
N LYS A 8 19.63 23.82 -10.47
CA LYS A 8 19.98 22.45 -10.79
C LYS A 8 20.33 21.77 -9.46
N GLU A 9 19.44 20.94 -8.91
CA GLU A 9 19.73 20.18 -7.69
C GLU A 9 20.99 19.36 -7.92
N GLU A 10 22.00 19.56 -7.07
CA GLU A 10 23.23 18.80 -7.10
C GLU A 10 22.93 17.35 -6.73
N LEU A 11 23.04 16.43 -7.69
CA LEU A 11 22.75 15.02 -7.48
C LEU A 11 23.88 14.37 -6.66
N VAL A 12 23.53 13.42 -5.80
CA VAL A 12 24.48 12.65 -5.02
C VAL A 12 24.53 11.20 -5.49
N PRO A 13 25.74 10.60 -5.57
CA PRO A 13 25.89 9.21 -5.93
C PRO A 13 25.48 8.31 -4.76
N ILE A 14 24.67 7.29 -5.07
CA ILE A 14 24.34 6.19 -4.17
C ILE A 14 24.54 4.86 -4.88
N PHE A 15 24.68 3.79 -4.13
CA PHE A 15 24.85 2.45 -4.66
C PHE A 15 23.70 1.55 -4.18
N ILE A 16 22.89 1.06 -5.11
CA ILE A 16 21.80 0.15 -4.82
C ILE A 16 22.21 -1.24 -5.32
N MET A 17 22.37 -2.20 -4.41
CA MET A 17 22.82 -3.56 -4.74
C MET A 17 24.05 -3.59 -5.65
N GLY A 18 25.02 -2.71 -5.39
CA GLY A 18 26.27 -2.60 -6.15
C GLY A 18 26.20 -1.75 -7.42
N LYS A 19 25.02 -1.32 -7.88
CA LYS A 19 24.88 -0.44 -9.05
C LYS A 19 24.77 1.01 -8.60
N ARG A 20 25.54 1.89 -9.26
CA ARG A 20 25.59 3.34 -8.98
C ARG A 20 24.38 4.06 -9.62
N TYR A 21 23.82 5.00 -8.86
CA TYR A 21 22.75 5.91 -9.28
C TYR A 21 23.05 7.31 -8.78
N GLU A 22 22.58 8.32 -9.52
CA GLU A 22 22.64 9.73 -9.12
C GLU A 22 21.22 10.16 -8.74
N VAL A 23 21.04 10.65 -7.51
CA VAL A 23 19.71 11.02 -6.99
C VAL A 23 19.77 12.35 -6.24
N PRO A 24 18.65 13.09 -6.15
CA PRO A 24 18.55 14.29 -5.31
C PRO A 24 18.87 13.99 -3.84
N PRO A 25 19.70 14.81 -3.16
CA PRO A 25 20.08 14.59 -1.76
C PRO A 25 18.92 14.77 -0.77
N SER A 26 17.82 15.37 -1.20
CA SER A 26 16.62 15.56 -0.40
C SER A 26 15.76 14.30 -0.24
N LEU A 27 16.03 13.26 -1.05
CA LEU A 27 15.22 12.04 -1.03
C LEU A 27 15.53 11.15 0.17
N THR A 28 14.50 10.47 0.67
CA THR A 28 14.68 9.33 1.58
C THR A 28 15.16 8.10 0.80
N ILE A 29 15.75 7.12 1.48
CA ILE A 29 16.20 5.85 0.86
C ILE A 29 15.08 5.23 0.02
N GLN A 30 13.85 5.19 0.54
CA GLN A 30 12.70 4.63 -0.17
C GLN A 30 12.39 5.41 -1.45
N LYS A 31 12.38 6.73 -1.38
CA LYS A 31 12.16 7.60 -2.55
C LYS A 31 13.30 7.53 -3.56
N ALA A 32 14.53 7.41 -3.09
CA ALA A 32 15.70 7.24 -3.96
C ALA A 32 15.65 5.91 -4.73
N LEU A 33 15.20 4.82 -4.09
CA LEU A 33 14.97 3.54 -4.77
C LEU A 33 13.89 3.68 -5.86
N GLU A 34 12.77 4.34 -5.56
CA GLU A 34 11.70 4.59 -6.53
C GLU A 34 12.17 5.48 -7.68
N SER A 35 12.94 6.53 -7.40
CA SER A 35 13.55 7.42 -8.39
C SER A 35 14.55 6.68 -9.30
N ALA A 36 15.26 5.68 -8.77
CA ALA A 36 16.14 4.80 -9.54
C ALA A 36 15.40 3.73 -10.36
N GLY A 37 14.06 3.73 -10.34
CA GLY A 37 13.21 2.84 -11.13
C GLY A 37 12.82 1.53 -10.43
N TYR A 38 13.12 1.38 -9.15
CA TYR A 38 12.68 0.20 -8.39
C TYR A 38 11.22 0.30 -7.99
N GLN A 39 10.46 -0.74 -8.28
CA GLN A 39 9.07 -0.86 -7.84
C GLN A 39 9.02 -1.54 -6.46
N LEU A 40 8.69 -0.77 -5.43
CA LEU A 40 8.58 -1.28 -4.07
C LEU A 40 7.20 -1.91 -3.84
N ILE A 41 7.03 -3.13 -4.31
CA ILE A 41 5.80 -3.92 -4.11
C ILE A 41 5.67 -4.37 -2.64
N ARG A 42 6.77 -4.41 -1.90
CA ARG A 42 6.91 -4.83 -0.50
C ARG A 42 7.85 -3.92 0.25
N GLY A 43 7.79 -3.95 1.57
CA GLY A 43 8.64 -3.13 2.43
C GLY A 43 8.28 -1.64 2.42
N CYS A 44 7.06 -1.29 2.04
CA CYS A 44 6.58 0.09 2.01
C CYS A 44 5.10 0.16 2.43
N GLY A 45 4.84 -0.10 3.71
CA GLY A 45 3.51 0.01 4.29
C GLY A 45 3.05 1.46 4.42
N CYS A 46 3.17 2.05 5.61
CA CYS A 46 2.66 3.40 5.91
C CYS A 46 3.42 4.55 5.22
N ARG A 47 4.67 4.35 4.82
CA ARG A 47 5.58 5.38 4.27
C ARG A 47 5.82 6.60 5.20
N GLY A 48 5.34 6.52 6.43
CA GLY A 48 5.35 7.60 7.43
C GLY A 48 6.13 7.28 8.71
N GLY A 49 6.97 6.24 8.72
CA GLY A 49 7.83 5.91 9.87
C GLY A 49 7.17 5.10 10.98
N ILE A 50 5.90 4.68 10.84
CA ILE A 50 5.12 4.04 11.90
C ILE A 50 5.22 2.50 11.85
N CYS A 51 4.99 1.87 10.68
CA CYS A 51 4.81 0.42 10.59
C CYS A 51 6.12 -0.39 10.65
N GLY A 52 7.29 0.23 10.49
CA GLY A 52 8.59 -0.45 10.52
C GLY A 52 8.90 -1.36 9.32
N ALA A 53 7.96 -1.53 8.38
CA ALA A 53 8.11 -2.43 7.23
C ALA A 53 9.30 -2.10 6.32
N CYS A 54 9.65 -0.82 6.23
CA CYS A 54 10.77 -0.33 5.43
C CYS A 54 12.11 -0.35 6.19
N GLY A 55 12.19 -1.09 7.30
CA GLY A 55 13.45 -1.32 8.00
C GLY A 55 14.52 -1.86 7.04
N THR A 56 15.65 -1.18 6.97
CA THR A 56 16.74 -1.52 6.06
C THR A 56 18.09 -1.31 6.72
N VAL A 57 19.10 -1.84 6.09
CA VAL A 57 20.49 -1.58 6.48
C VAL A 57 21.21 -0.88 5.36
N TYR A 58 22.17 -0.06 5.73
CA TYR A 58 23.04 0.64 4.80
C TYR A 58 24.43 0.80 5.40
N ARG A 59 25.39 1.15 4.56
CA ARG A 59 26.76 1.44 4.99
C ARG A 59 27.40 2.51 4.11
N PHE A 60 28.52 3.01 4.56
CA PHE A 60 29.37 3.93 3.82
C PHE A 60 30.70 3.28 3.41
N PRO A 61 31.32 3.71 2.30
CA PRO A 61 32.65 3.24 1.91
C PRO A 61 33.68 3.56 3.00
N GLY A 62 34.62 2.64 3.18
CA GLY A 62 35.68 2.78 4.21
C GLY A 62 35.25 2.47 5.65
N SER A 63 33.95 2.17 5.87
CA SER A 63 33.41 1.74 7.16
C SER A 63 32.87 0.32 7.07
N TYR A 64 33.18 -0.51 8.06
CA TYR A 64 32.57 -1.83 8.24
C TYR A 64 31.30 -1.79 9.05
N LYS A 65 30.95 -0.63 9.61
CA LYS A 65 29.75 -0.42 10.40
C LYS A 65 28.51 -0.52 9.50
N ILE A 66 27.57 -1.36 9.92
CA ILE A 66 26.26 -1.45 9.31
C ILE A 66 25.31 -0.57 10.12
N GLU A 67 24.72 0.41 9.46
CA GLU A 67 23.70 1.27 10.04
C GLU A 67 22.32 0.67 9.76
N VAL A 68 21.40 0.92 10.67
CA VAL A 68 20.00 0.49 10.56
C VAL A 68 19.10 1.71 10.54
N GLY A 69 18.09 1.72 9.69
CA GLY A 69 17.14 2.82 9.63
C GLY A 69 15.82 2.44 8.93
N LEU A 70 14.87 3.35 9.03
CA LEU A 70 13.62 3.25 8.27
C LEU A 70 13.80 3.92 6.91
N ALA A 71 13.73 3.17 5.83
CA ALA A 71 13.97 3.70 4.48
C ALA A 71 13.04 4.85 4.09
N CYS A 72 11.84 4.93 4.67
CA CYS A 72 10.90 6.02 4.44
C CYS A 72 11.23 7.30 5.23
N GLN A 73 12.18 7.25 6.17
CA GLN A 73 12.59 8.38 7.01
C GLN A 73 14.06 8.76 6.85
N THR A 74 14.92 7.78 6.56
CA THR A 74 16.35 8.01 6.41
C THR A 74 16.65 8.69 5.08
N VAL A 75 17.20 9.90 5.13
CA VAL A 75 17.62 10.66 3.94
C VAL A 75 18.90 10.08 3.38
N VAL A 76 19.01 10.02 2.05
CA VAL A 76 20.22 9.53 1.38
C VAL A 76 21.40 10.47 1.60
N GLN A 77 22.59 9.89 1.65
CA GLN A 77 23.86 10.63 1.76
C GLN A 77 24.81 10.17 0.63
N PRO A 78 25.75 11.01 0.21
CA PRO A 78 26.70 10.66 -0.83
C PRO A 78 27.44 9.35 -0.52
N ASN A 79 27.56 8.50 -1.55
CA ASN A 79 28.23 7.19 -1.49
C ASN A 79 27.59 6.17 -0.53
N MET A 80 26.32 6.34 -0.17
CA MET A 80 25.60 5.38 0.65
C MET A 80 25.38 4.07 -0.13
N TYR A 81 25.73 2.93 0.47
CA TYR A 81 25.45 1.59 -0.05
C TYR A 81 24.14 1.07 0.50
N LEU A 82 23.21 0.81 -0.38
CA LEU A 82 21.84 0.38 -0.08
C LEU A 82 21.60 -1.04 -0.54
N THR A 83 20.68 -1.70 0.17
CA THR A 83 20.23 -3.04 -0.15
C THR A 83 18.75 -3.02 -0.55
N GLN A 84 18.25 -4.19 -0.95
CA GLN A 84 16.83 -4.38 -1.26
C GLN A 84 15.96 -4.21 -0.01
N ILE A 85 14.76 -3.67 -0.20
CA ILE A 85 13.73 -3.55 0.84
C ILE A 85 12.50 -4.37 0.39
N PRO A 86 12.00 -5.27 1.22
CA PRO A 86 12.63 -5.93 2.36
C PRO A 86 13.67 -6.95 1.93
N PHE A 87 14.47 -7.42 2.87
CA PHE A 87 15.60 -8.34 2.67
C PHE A 87 15.27 -9.77 2.24
N PHE A 88 14.03 -10.13 2.11
CA PHE A 88 13.68 -11.52 1.85
C PHE A 88 12.89 -11.65 0.55
N PRO A 89 13.10 -12.76 -0.19
CA PRO A 89 12.27 -13.06 -1.33
C PRO A 89 10.84 -13.30 -0.84
N ALA A 90 9.86 -12.71 -1.48
CA ALA A 90 8.48 -13.06 -1.26
C ALA A 90 7.83 -13.35 -2.61
N THR A 91 7.32 -14.53 -2.75
CA THR A 91 6.67 -15.01 -3.96
C THR A 91 5.31 -14.30 -4.11
N LYS A 92 5.08 -13.72 -5.28
CA LYS A 92 3.77 -13.22 -5.67
C LYS A 92 3.26 -14.08 -6.82
N SER A 93 2.21 -14.84 -6.55
CA SER A 93 1.57 -15.65 -7.58
C SER A 93 0.89 -14.79 -8.64
N VAL A 94 0.99 -15.19 -9.89
CA VAL A 94 0.21 -14.63 -11.00
C VAL A 94 -1.01 -15.50 -11.22
N TYR A 95 -2.20 -14.92 -11.18
CA TYR A 95 -3.45 -15.64 -11.32
C TYR A 95 -4.51 -14.79 -12.04
N ASP A 96 -5.43 -15.49 -12.68
CA ASP A 96 -6.62 -14.91 -13.29
C ASP A 96 -7.80 -15.20 -12.37
N ILE A 97 -8.30 -14.16 -11.69
CA ILE A 97 -9.38 -14.31 -10.72
C ILE A 97 -10.69 -14.80 -11.35
N GLU A 98 -10.90 -14.54 -12.67
CA GLU A 98 -12.09 -15.00 -13.38
C GLU A 98 -12.18 -16.52 -13.48
N LYS A 99 -11.03 -17.22 -13.38
CA LYS A 99 -10.93 -18.67 -13.47
C LYS A 99 -10.81 -19.36 -12.12
N MET A 100 -10.96 -18.59 -11.04
CA MET A 100 -10.82 -19.07 -9.67
C MET A 100 -12.17 -19.28 -8.98
N LYS A 101 -12.16 -20.08 -7.93
CA LYS A 101 -13.30 -20.28 -7.01
C LYS A 101 -12.85 -19.96 -5.58
N PRO A 102 -13.76 -19.49 -4.70
CA PRO A 102 -13.45 -19.20 -3.30
C PRO A 102 -13.34 -20.51 -2.51
N ALA A 103 -12.22 -21.21 -2.65
CA ALA A 103 -11.97 -22.52 -2.06
C ALA A 103 -10.49 -22.70 -1.69
N ILE A 104 -10.21 -23.62 -0.77
CA ILE A 104 -8.85 -23.93 -0.30
C ILE A 104 -7.93 -24.34 -1.45
N GLU A 105 -8.42 -25.10 -2.41
CA GLU A 105 -7.63 -25.60 -3.55
C GLU A 105 -7.06 -24.43 -4.35
N THR A 106 -7.83 -23.36 -4.48
CA THR A 106 -7.41 -22.12 -5.15
C THR A 106 -6.30 -21.41 -4.38
N LEU A 107 -6.44 -21.30 -3.06
CA LEU A 107 -5.43 -20.69 -2.19
C LEU A 107 -4.14 -21.50 -2.22
N VAL A 108 -4.22 -22.81 -2.09
CA VAL A 108 -3.05 -23.73 -2.10
C VAL A 108 -2.38 -23.77 -3.48
N LYS A 109 -3.16 -23.73 -4.57
CA LYS A 109 -2.61 -23.67 -5.92
C LYS A 109 -1.81 -22.40 -6.16
N ALA A 110 -2.29 -21.26 -5.65
CA ALA A 110 -1.61 -19.98 -5.79
C ALA A 110 -0.43 -19.83 -4.81
N TYR A 111 -0.56 -20.36 -3.61
CA TYR A 111 0.41 -20.26 -2.50
C TYR A 111 0.55 -21.58 -1.76
N PRO A 112 1.26 -22.57 -2.35
CA PRO A 112 1.41 -23.90 -1.76
C PRO A 112 2.15 -23.86 -0.40
N GLU A 113 2.95 -22.82 -0.16
CA GLU A 113 3.60 -22.58 1.12
C GLU A 113 2.62 -22.40 2.29
N LEU A 114 1.35 -22.14 2.04
CA LEU A 114 0.29 -22.08 3.05
C LEU A 114 0.29 -23.34 3.93
N LEU A 115 0.51 -24.51 3.33
CA LEU A 115 0.51 -25.81 4.03
C LEU A 115 1.75 -26.04 4.91
N ARG A 116 2.78 -25.20 4.82
CA ARG A 116 3.97 -25.27 5.67
C ARG A 116 3.81 -24.54 7.00
N CYS A 117 2.66 -23.97 7.28
CA CYS A 117 2.42 -23.18 8.48
C CYS A 117 2.62 -24.00 9.77
N LEU A 118 3.57 -23.58 10.60
CA LEU A 118 3.90 -24.22 11.88
C LEU A 118 3.02 -23.73 13.05
N GLN A 119 2.11 -22.82 12.79
CA GLN A 119 1.24 -22.20 13.82
C GLN A 119 2.02 -21.55 15.00
N CYS A 120 3.20 -21.02 14.74
CA CYS A 120 4.10 -20.46 15.76
C CYS A 120 3.69 -19.05 16.26
N ASN A 121 2.67 -18.45 15.67
CA ASN A 121 2.11 -17.12 15.99
C ASN A 121 3.09 -15.93 15.90
N THR A 122 4.25 -16.10 15.29
CA THR A 122 5.23 -15.03 15.09
C THR A 122 4.68 -13.92 14.19
N CYS A 123 3.87 -14.28 13.21
CA CYS A 123 3.28 -13.36 12.25
C CYS A 123 2.29 -12.38 12.93
N THR A 124 1.41 -12.84 13.83
CA THR A 124 0.52 -12.00 14.63
C THR A 124 1.31 -11.05 15.52
N LYS A 125 2.30 -11.57 16.26
CA LYS A 125 3.16 -10.75 17.14
C LYS A 125 3.97 -9.69 16.39
N SER A 126 4.18 -9.85 15.09
CA SER A 126 4.93 -8.91 14.26
C SER A 126 4.04 -7.92 13.51
N CYS A 127 2.72 -8.03 13.64
CA CYS A 127 1.80 -7.19 12.90
C CYS A 127 1.71 -5.79 13.53
N PRO A 128 2.03 -4.69 12.79
CA PRO A 128 1.93 -3.33 13.33
C PRO A 128 0.49 -2.80 13.36
N MET A 129 -0.46 -3.57 12.76
CA MET A 129 -1.88 -3.23 12.70
C MET A 129 -2.71 -4.09 13.66
N ASP A 130 -2.07 -4.78 14.60
CA ASP A 130 -2.70 -5.67 15.59
C ASP A 130 -3.65 -6.73 14.97
N ILE A 131 -3.38 -7.12 13.71
CA ILE A 131 -4.18 -8.13 13.02
C ILE A 131 -3.81 -9.53 13.54
N GLU A 132 -4.83 -10.34 13.82
CA GLU A 132 -4.70 -11.75 14.16
C GLU A 132 -4.30 -12.59 12.92
N VAL A 133 -3.01 -12.41 12.50
CA VAL A 133 -2.47 -13.01 11.27
C VAL A 133 -2.55 -14.53 11.31
N MET A 134 -2.27 -15.13 12.46
CA MET A 134 -2.35 -16.58 12.64
C MET A 134 -3.77 -17.09 12.42
N ASP A 135 -4.77 -16.35 12.87
CA ASP A 135 -6.17 -16.74 12.76
C ASP A 135 -6.67 -16.68 11.33
N TYR A 136 -6.30 -15.63 10.57
CA TYR A 136 -6.67 -15.61 9.16
C TYR A 136 -5.90 -16.66 8.35
N MET A 137 -4.67 -17.03 8.73
CA MET A 137 -3.96 -18.15 8.11
C MET A 137 -4.65 -19.50 8.42
N ALA A 138 -5.14 -19.67 9.65
CA ALA A 138 -5.94 -20.84 10.01
C ALA A 138 -7.26 -20.90 9.22
N ALA A 139 -7.93 -19.74 9.02
CA ALA A 139 -9.10 -19.63 8.16
C ALA A 139 -8.77 -20.02 6.70
N ALA A 140 -7.64 -19.53 6.17
CA ALA A 140 -7.16 -19.89 4.83
C ALA A 140 -6.96 -21.41 4.69
N MET A 141 -6.34 -22.05 5.68
CA MET A 141 -6.12 -23.51 5.69
C MET A 141 -7.40 -24.34 5.78
N ARG A 142 -8.47 -23.76 6.32
CA ARG A 142 -9.80 -24.40 6.33
C ARG A 142 -10.63 -24.08 5.08
N GLY A 143 -10.16 -23.18 4.21
CA GLY A 143 -10.92 -22.71 3.05
C GLY A 143 -12.03 -21.71 3.39
N ASP A 144 -12.03 -21.17 4.61
CA ASP A 144 -12.97 -20.14 5.04
C ASP A 144 -12.52 -18.77 4.52
N VAL A 145 -12.89 -18.52 3.27
CA VAL A 145 -12.51 -17.30 2.54
C VAL A 145 -13.19 -16.06 3.14
N THR A 146 -14.38 -16.20 3.69
CA THR A 146 -15.09 -15.10 4.36
C THR A 146 -14.33 -14.65 5.59
N ARG A 147 -14.03 -15.57 6.49
CA ARG A 147 -13.28 -15.26 7.72
C ARG A 147 -11.86 -14.77 7.43
N LEU A 148 -11.21 -15.35 6.42
CA LEU A 148 -9.91 -14.86 5.93
C LEU A 148 -9.99 -13.39 5.50
N ALA A 149 -11.01 -13.02 4.73
CA ALA A 149 -11.18 -11.66 4.23
C ALA A 149 -11.47 -10.66 5.37
N GLU A 150 -12.36 -11.00 6.29
CA GLU A 150 -12.71 -10.20 7.46
C GLU A 150 -11.50 -9.90 8.34
N LEU A 151 -10.82 -10.96 8.81
CA LEU A 151 -9.68 -10.83 9.72
C LEU A 151 -8.47 -10.10 9.10
N SER A 152 -8.33 -10.14 7.79
CA SER A 152 -7.21 -9.51 7.09
C SER A 152 -7.54 -8.15 6.48
N PHE A 153 -8.74 -7.60 6.72
CA PHE A 153 -9.21 -6.40 6.00
C PHE A 153 -8.26 -5.21 6.15
N ASP A 154 -7.82 -4.92 7.35
CA ASP A 154 -6.95 -3.77 7.66
C ASP A 154 -5.47 -3.96 7.30
N CYS A 155 -5.14 -5.05 6.60
CA CYS A 155 -3.76 -5.35 6.24
C CYS A 155 -3.16 -4.33 5.26
N VAL A 156 -2.17 -3.57 5.71
CA VAL A 156 -1.42 -2.58 4.91
C VAL A 156 -0.29 -3.19 4.07
N MET A 157 -0.18 -4.51 4.02
CA MET A 157 0.82 -5.25 3.21
C MET A 157 2.28 -4.89 3.53
N CYS A 158 2.59 -4.57 4.76
CA CYS A 158 3.93 -4.18 5.17
C CYS A 158 5.00 -5.28 5.01
N GLY A 159 4.61 -6.56 5.01
CA GLY A 159 5.51 -7.71 4.81
C GLY A 159 6.22 -8.20 6.08
N LEU A 160 6.00 -7.59 7.25
CA LEU A 160 6.67 -8.00 8.50
C LEU A 160 6.32 -9.44 8.91
N CYS A 161 5.08 -9.86 8.74
CA CYS A 161 4.67 -11.23 9.01
C CYS A 161 5.46 -12.25 8.18
N THR A 162 5.70 -11.94 6.89
CA THR A 162 6.49 -12.78 5.99
C THR A 162 7.97 -12.77 6.37
N SER A 163 8.54 -11.62 6.72
CA SER A 163 9.97 -11.50 7.08
C SER A 163 10.32 -12.25 8.35
N ARG A 164 9.35 -12.48 9.21
CA ARG A 164 9.52 -13.18 10.48
C ARG A 164 9.05 -14.64 10.42
N CYS A 165 8.53 -15.08 9.27
CA CYS A 165 8.00 -16.43 9.12
C CYS A 165 9.10 -17.47 8.90
N PRO A 166 9.30 -18.44 9.82
CA PRO A 166 10.30 -19.50 9.64
C PRO A 166 9.97 -20.45 8.49
N ALA A 167 8.70 -20.49 8.04
CA ALA A 167 8.24 -21.30 6.92
C ALA A 167 8.18 -20.53 5.58
N GLU A 168 8.67 -19.28 5.56
CA GLU A 168 8.75 -18.42 4.36
C GLU A 168 7.41 -18.22 3.64
N ILE A 169 6.33 -18.11 4.42
CA ILE A 169 4.98 -17.92 3.88
C ILE A 169 4.73 -16.44 3.60
N CYS A 170 4.10 -16.14 2.47
CA CYS A 170 3.65 -14.79 2.13
C CYS A 170 2.22 -14.52 2.62
N GLN A 171 2.03 -14.41 3.93
CA GLN A 171 0.72 -14.28 4.55
C GLN A 171 -0.12 -13.15 3.94
N TYR A 172 0.46 -11.96 3.74
CA TYR A 172 -0.27 -10.82 3.18
C TYR A 172 -0.72 -11.03 1.74
N ASN A 173 0.01 -11.80 0.92
CA ASN A 173 -0.43 -12.13 -0.43
C ASN A 173 -1.60 -13.12 -0.43
N ILE A 174 -1.61 -14.06 0.51
CA ILE A 174 -2.74 -14.99 0.74
C ILE A 174 -3.96 -14.19 1.18
N ALA A 175 -3.78 -13.24 2.09
CA ALA A 175 -4.84 -12.33 2.54
C ALA A 175 -5.45 -11.52 1.39
N ILE A 176 -4.61 -10.95 0.51
CA ILE A 176 -5.09 -10.20 -0.67
C ILE A 176 -5.89 -11.10 -1.59
N LEU A 177 -5.41 -12.32 -1.87
CA LEU A 177 -6.15 -13.27 -2.70
C LEU A 177 -7.49 -13.61 -2.07
N GLY A 178 -7.52 -13.89 -0.77
CA GLY A 178 -8.76 -14.16 -0.02
C GLY A 178 -9.77 -13.03 -0.10
N ARG A 179 -9.33 -11.79 0.16
CA ARG A 179 -10.18 -10.59 0.03
C ARG A 179 -10.74 -10.41 -1.38
N ARG A 180 -9.93 -10.65 -2.42
CA ARG A 180 -10.37 -10.58 -3.81
C ARG A 180 -11.40 -11.65 -4.17
N LEU A 181 -11.18 -12.89 -3.71
CA LEU A 181 -12.13 -13.98 -3.90
C LEU A 181 -13.45 -13.71 -3.17
N TYR A 182 -13.38 -13.23 -1.92
CA TYR A 182 -14.54 -12.82 -1.15
C TYR A 182 -15.34 -11.73 -1.87
N ALA A 183 -14.68 -10.63 -2.23
CA ALA A 183 -15.30 -9.48 -2.87
C ALA A 183 -15.97 -9.85 -4.21
N LYS A 184 -15.37 -10.77 -4.97
CA LYS A 184 -15.89 -11.15 -6.27
C LYS A 184 -17.04 -12.15 -6.21
N TYR A 185 -16.95 -13.14 -5.32
CA TYR A 185 -17.83 -14.32 -5.39
C TYR A 185 -18.79 -14.47 -4.21
N ILE A 186 -18.50 -13.82 -3.07
CA ILE A 186 -19.24 -14.04 -1.83
C ILE A 186 -19.94 -12.75 -1.37
N ALA A 187 -19.22 -11.62 -1.38
CA ALA A 187 -19.74 -10.36 -0.90
C ALA A 187 -21.02 -9.93 -1.68
N PRO A 188 -22.03 -9.41 -0.99
CA PRO A 188 -23.20 -8.84 -1.66
C PRO A 188 -22.75 -7.64 -2.52
N ARG A 189 -23.38 -7.48 -3.67
CA ARG A 189 -23.12 -6.31 -4.52
C ARG A 189 -23.73 -5.07 -3.90
N ALA A 190 -22.95 -4.00 -3.83
CA ALA A 190 -23.42 -2.71 -3.35
C ALA A 190 -24.34 -2.06 -4.40
N GLU A 191 -25.65 -2.04 -4.15
CA GLU A 191 -26.66 -1.50 -5.07
C GLU A 191 -26.45 0.00 -5.33
N HIS A 192 -26.09 0.78 -4.29
CA HIS A 192 -25.80 2.19 -4.42
C HIS A 192 -24.60 2.45 -5.34
N LEU A 193 -23.53 1.65 -5.24
CA LEU A 193 -22.37 1.77 -6.11
C LEU A 193 -22.73 1.45 -7.56
N ALA A 194 -23.54 0.42 -7.79
CA ALA A 194 -24.03 0.08 -9.12
C ALA A 194 -24.91 1.19 -9.72
N SER A 195 -25.73 1.85 -8.88
CA SER A 195 -26.51 3.01 -9.27
C SER A 195 -25.63 4.20 -9.64
N MET A 196 -24.65 4.54 -8.80
CA MET A 196 -23.69 5.62 -9.08
C MET A 196 -22.91 5.38 -10.37
N ALA A 197 -22.44 4.16 -10.62
CA ALA A 197 -21.74 3.81 -11.85
C ALA A 197 -22.65 4.06 -13.08
N LYS A 198 -23.91 3.66 -13.02
CA LYS A 198 -24.88 3.93 -14.10
C LYS A 198 -25.11 5.43 -14.33
N GLU A 199 -25.13 6.25 -13.27
CA GLU A 199 -25.29 7.70 -13.40
C GLU A 199 -24.04 8.34 -14.03
N ILE A 200 -22.84 7.84 -13.72
CA ILE A 200 -21.59 8.24 -14.37
C ILE A 200 -21.64 7.91 -15.88
N ASP A 201 -22.02 6.69 -16.21
CA ASP A 201 -22.14 6.23 -17.61
C ASP A 201 -23.17 7.04 -18.41
N LYS A 202 -24.25 7.50 -17.77
CA LYS A 202 -25.23 8.43 -18.37
C LYS A 202 -24.71 9.86 -18.52
N GLY A 203 -23.53 10.17 -18.00
CA GLY A 203 -22.93 11.49 -18.08
C GLY A 203 -23.51 12.53 -17.12
N ARG A 204 -24.17 12.12 -16.03
CA ARG A 204 -24.80 13.01 -15.02
C ARG A 204 -23.85 14.13 -14.57
N TYR A 205 -22.56 13.82 -14.40
CA TYR A 205 -21.57 14.75 -13.85
C TYR A 205 -20.76 15.51 -14.93
N VAL A 206 -20.95 15.20 -16.21
CA VAL A 206 -20.09 15.73 -17.29
C VAL A 206 -20.18 17.26 -17.41
N GLN A 207 -21.39 17.83 -17.28
CA GLN A 207 -21.58 19.28 -17.38
C GLN A 207 -20.94 20.02 -16.21
N MET A 208 -21.05 19.46 -14.98
CA MET A 208 -20.44 20.05 -13.78
C MET A 208 -18.90 20.00 -13.87
N LEU A 209 -18.34 18.87 -14.28
CA LEU A 209 -16.89 18.72 -14.48
C LEU A 209 -16.36 19.70 -15.52
N ARG A 210 -17.08 19.88 -16.66
CA ARG A 210 -16.73 20.88 -17.65
C ARG A 210 -16.79 22.30 -17.08
N GLY A 211 -17.85 22.63 -16.34
CA GLY A 211 -17.96 23.91 -15.67
C GLY A 211 -16.79 24.20 -14.73
N LEU A 212 -16.33 23.20 -13.96
CA LEU A 212 -15.14 23.33 -13.12
C LEU A 212 -13.86 23.49 -13.94
N MET A 213 -13.71 22.78 -15.04
CA MET A 213 -12.54 22.89 -15.92
C MET A 213 -12.45 24.24 -16.64
N ASP A 214 -13.60 24.88 -16.94
CA ASP A 214 -13.69 26.18 -17.59
C ASP A 214 -13.61 27.35 -16.59
N THR A 215 -13.65 27.09 -15.28
CA THR A 215 -13.59 28.09 -14.22
C THR A 215 -12.16 28.56 -13.99
N SER A 216 -11.98 29.88 -13.81
CA SER A 216 -10.67 30.46 -13.47
C SER A 216 -10.15 29.96 -12.11
N GLU A 217 -8.83 30.05 -11.89
CA GLU A 217 -8.21 29.63 -10.63
C GLU A 217 -8.81 30.34 -9.40
N ASP A 218 -9.11 31.63 -9.50
CA ASP A 218 -9.74 32.39 -8.41
C ASP A 218 -11.19 31.93 -8.19
N GLY A 219 -11.95 31.68 -9.25
CA GLY A 219 -13.29 31.11 -9.14
C GLY A 219 -13.29 29.69 -8.52
N LEU A 220 -12.29 28.87 -8.80
CA LEU A 220 -12.12 27.56 -8.15
C LEU A 220 -11.82 27.71 -6.65
N LYS A 221 -10.99 28.70 -6.26
CA LYS A 221 -10.73 29.01 -4.85
C LYS A 221 -12.00 29.46 -4.12
N ASP A 222 -12.81 30.31 -4.78
CA ASP A 222 -14.08 30.78 -4.22
C ASP A 222 -15.05 29.60 -4.01
N LEU A 223 -15.21 28.73 -4.99
CA LEU A 223 -16.02 27.51 -4.87
C LEU A 223 -15.52 26.58 -3.76
N TYR A 224 -14.20 26.41 -3.65
CA TYR A 224 -13.60 25.59 -2.60
C TYR A 224 -13.86 26.15 -1.21
N ASN A 225 -13.75 27.48 -1.04
CA ASN A 225 -13.98 28.15 0.24
C ASN A 225 -15.46 28.21 0.63
N ALA A 226 -16.37 28.22 -0.37
CA ALA A 226 -17.80 28.23 -0.15
C ALA A 226 -18.41 26.87 0.17
N ARG A 227 -17.62 25.77 0.05
CA ARG A 227 -18.12 24.43 0.34
C ARG A 227 -18.52 24.28 1.80
N GLU A 228 -19.59 23.52 2.02
CA GLU A 228 -19.99 23.14 3.38
C GLU A 228 -19.03 22.09 3.93
N ILE A 229 -18.47 22.35 5.12
CA ILE A 229 -17.52 21.47 5.78
C ILE A 229 -18.19 20.96 7.06
N GLU A 230 -18.09 19.67 7.30
CA GLU A 230 -18.53 19.04 8.54
C GLU A 230 -17.84 19.69 9.74
N PRO A 231 -18.56 20.14 10.79
CA PRO A 231 -17.97 20.67 12.00
C PRO A 231 -17.11 19.63 12.73
N GLU A 232 -16.03 20.04 13.40
CA GLU A 232 -15.17 19.14 14.19
C GLU A 232 -15.93 18.34 15.27
N GLN A 233 -17.07 18.86 15.71
CA GLN A 233 -17.97 18.24 16.69
C GLN A 233 -19.37 18.04 16.09
N ALA A 234 -19.43 17.51 14.88
CA ALA A 234 -20.70 17.14 14.28
C ALA A 234 -21.36 16.01 15.09
N ASP A 235 -22.68 16.07 15.23
CA ASP A 235 -23.45 14.95 15.77
C ASP A 235 -23.59 13.82 14.72
N GLU A 236 -23.98 12.63 15.15
CA GLU A 236 -24.16 11.47 14.29
C GLU A 236 -25.22 11.67 13.17
N ASN A 237 -26.05 12.71 13.29
CA ASN A 237 -27.12 13.02 12.34
C ASN A 237 -26.78 14.19 11.42
N TRP A 238 -25.55 14.72 11.51
CA TRP A 238 -25.14 15.81 10.63
C TRP A 238 -25.18 15.38 9.17
N THR A 239 -25.82 16.17 8.33
CA THR A 239 -25.81 15.99 6.87
C THR A 239 -25.61 17.34 6.21
N PRO A 240 -24.93 17.41 5.05
CA PRO A 240 -24.81 18.65 4.30
C PRO A 240 -26.18 19.13 3.85
N LYS A 241 -26.36 20.45 3.71
CA LYS A 241 -27.62 21.05 3.21
C LYS A 241 -27.90 20.70 1.76
N ASP A 242 -26.83 20.57 0.96
CA ASP A 242 -26.94 20.08 -0.41
C ASP A 242 -26.70 18.56 -0.46
N ASN A 243 -27.77 17.82 -0.62
CA ASN A 243 -27.79 16.35 -0.70
C ASN A 243 -27.91 15.83 -2.13
N THR A 244 -27.73 16.69 -3.13
CA THR A 244 -28.00 16.38 -4.54
C THR A 244 -27.21 15.17 -5.05
N PHE A 245 -26.09 14.85 -4.40
CA PHE A 245 -25.15 13.81 -4.82
C PHE A 245 -24.85 12.75 -3.76
N LEU A 246 -25.58 12.75 -2.67
CA LEU A 246 -25.53 11.72 -1.62
C LEU A 246 -26.48 10.57 -1.93
#